data_cfe284069171b0c9d38f1ffa2f1053b7
#
_entry.id   cfe284069171b0c9d38f1ffa2f1053b7
#
_cell.length_a   1.000
_cell.length_b   1.000
_cell.length_c   1.000
_cell.angle_alpha   90.00
_cell.angle_beta   90.00
_cell.angle_gamma   90.00
#
_symmetry.space_group_name_H-M   'P 1'
#
loop_
_entity.id
_entity.type
_entity.pdbx_description
1 polymer ?
#
loop_
_entity_poly.entity_id
_entity_poly.type
_entity_poly.pdbx_seq_one_letter_code
_entity_poly.pdbx_strand_id
1 'polypeptide(L)'
;MAAGGAQIVERNARTRLGELDIVALEGGVLVFVEVKAGRAGGATGPERPALAVDRGKQVRLRRLAREWLGSREALRGVGAFRFDVVGVLFDRGGRLLDYEHIRDAF
;
A
#
# COMPACT_ATOMS: atom_id res chain seq x y z
N MET A 1 -9.67 3.96 -2.12
CA MET A 1 -8.99 3.77 -3.42
C MET A 1 -9.96 3.89 -4.59
N ALA A 2 -10.94 3.02 -4.69
CA ALA A 2 -11.89 3.05 -5.81
C ALA A 2 -12.69 4.36 -5.89
N ALA A 3 -13.01 4.96 -4.77
CA ALA A 3 -13.80 6.19 -4.72
C ALA A 3 -13.07 7.42 -5.32
N GLY A 4 -11.77 7.39 -5.43
CA GLY A 4 -10.98 8.48 -6.01
C GLY A 4 -10.73 8.36 -7.50
N GLY A 5 -11.44 7.48 -8.21
CA GLY A 5 -11.18 7.20 -9.61
C GLY A 5 -10.09 6.17 -9.85
N ALA A 6 -9.54 5.61 -8.79
CA ALA A 6 -8.54 4.55 -8.90
C ALA A 6 -9.23 3.21 -9.19
N GLN A 7 -8.65 2.44 -10.08
CA GLN A 7 -9.08 1.08 -10.39
C GLN A 7 -8.13 0.10 -9.73
N ILE A 8 -8.66 -0.79 -8.90
CA ILE A 8 -7.84 -1.83 -8.29
C ILE A 8 -7.51 -2.87 -9.34
N VAL A 9 -6.22 -3.06 -9.58
CA VAL A 9 -5.71 -4.05 -10.55
C VAL A 9 -5.60 -5.42 -9.87
N GLU A 10 -5.04 -5.46 -8.68
CA GLU A 10 -4.82 -6.71 -7.97
C GLU A 10 -4.74 -6.47 -6.47
N ARG A 11 -5.34 -7.37 -5.68
CA ARG A 11 -5.19 -7.40 -4.23
C ARG A 11 -4.36 -8.60 -3.85
N ASN A 12 -3.56 -8.46 -2.78
CA ASN A 12 -2.69 -9.54 -2.29
C ASN A 12 -1.86 -10.13 -3.43
N ALA A 13 -1.19 -9.24 -4.15
CA ALA A 13 -0.43 -9.60 -5.33
C ALA A 13 0.85 -10.34 -4.94
N ARG A 14 0.92 -11.62 -5.27
CA ARG A 14 2.09 -12.45 -4.96
C ARG A 14 3.18 -12.26 -5.97
N THR A 15 4.39 -12.14 -5.47
CA THR A 15 5.60 -12.16 -6.28
C THR A 15 6.55 -13.21 -5.73
N ARG A 16 7.58 -13.49 -6.47
CA ARG A 16 8.65 -14.37 -6.02
C ARG A 16 9.33 -13.91 -4.73
N LEU A 17 9.32 -12.59 -4.49
CA LEU A 17 9.99 -11.97 -3.35
C LEU A 17 9.09 -11.68 -2.17
N GLY A 18 7.77 -11.81 -2.34
CA GLY A 18 6.78 -11.52 -1.31
C GLY A 18 5.49 -11.00 -1.90
N GLU A 19 4.65 -10.41 -1.06
CA GLU A 19 3.29 -10.00 -1.43
C GLU A 19 3.13 -8.49 -1.32
N LEU A 20 2.44 -7.90 -2.31
CA LEU A 20 1.98 -6.52 -2.30
C LEU A 20 0.51 -6.50 -1.88
N ASP A 21 0.15 -5.58 -0.99
CA ASP A 21 -1.23 -5.52 -0.49
C ASP A 21 -2.22 -5.15 -1.58
N ILE A 22 -1.98 -4.04 -2.26
CA ILE A 22 -2.87 -3.56 -3.32
C ILE A 22 -2.04 -2.94 -4.43
N VAL A 23 -2.42 -3.25 -5.67
CA VAL A 23 -1.93 -2.55 -6.85
C VAL A 23 -3.13 -1.92 -7.53
N ALA A 24 -3.06 -0.62 -7.80
CA ALA A 24 -4.14 0.13 -8.42
C ALA A 24 -3.63 0.94 -9.61
N LEU A 25 -4.55 1.38 -10.44
CA LEU A 25 -4.27 2.27 -11.56
C LEU A 25 -5.12 3.52 -11.41
N GLU A 26 -4.49 4.67 -11.41
CA GLU A 26 -5.17 5.96 -11.26
C GLU A 26 -4.59 6.95 -12.26
N GLY A 27 -5.41 7.36 -13.22
CA GLY A 27 -4.98 8.36 -14.20
C GLY A 27 -3.71 7.99 -14.97
N GLY A 28 -3.52 6.72 -15.29
CA GLY A 28 -2.32 6.26 -16.00
C GLY A 28 -1.11 6.01 -15.08
N VAL A 29 -1.26 6.20 -13.77
CA VAL A 29 -0.21 5.96 -12.78
C VAL A 29 -0.49 4.66 -12.05
N LEU A 30 0.50 3.76 -11.98
CA LEU A 30 0.41 2.57 -11.14
C LEU A 30 0.70 2.96 -9.70
N VAL A 31 -0.21 2.57 -8.81
CA VAL A 31 -0.11 2.88 -7.38
C VAL A 31 0.05 1.58 -6.61
N PHE A 32 1.18 1.46 -5.92
CA PHE A 32 1.44 0.34 -5.03
C PHE A 32 1.10 0.80 -3.61
N VAL A 33 0.11 0.16 -3.00
CA VAL A 33 -0.43 0.58 -1.71
C VAL A 33 -0.05 -0.40 -0.62
N GLU A 34 0.63 0.09 0.40
CA GLU A 34 0.92 -0.67 1.61
C GLU A 34 -0.14 -0.33 2.65
N VAL A 35 -0.77 -1.35 3.22
CA VAL A 35 -1.78 -1.17 4.27
C VAL A 35 -1.15 -1.50 5.62
N LYS A 36 -1.23 -0.58 6.56
CA LYS A 36 -0.76 -0.76 7.92
C LYS A 36 -1.93 -0.64 8.89
N ALA A 37 -2.06 -1.62 9.76
CA ALA A 37 -3.11 -1.63 10.77
C ALA A 37 -2.51 -1.40 12.15
N GLY A 38 -3.22 -0.65 12.98
CA GLY A 38 -2.89 -0.46 14.38
C GLY A 38 -4.15 -0.54 15.24
N ARG A 39 -3.96 -0.64 16.54
CA ARG A 39 -5.06 -0.72 17.50
C ARG A 39 -4.90 0.36 18.54
N ALA A 40 -5.93 1.16 18.75
CA ALA A 40 -5.92 2.23 19.72
C ALA A 40 -5.83 1.67 21.14
N GLY A 41 -5.09 2.36 22.00
CA GLY A 41 -4.90 1.95 23.38
C GLY A 41 -3.94 0.77 23.56
N GLY A 42 -3.28 0.35 22.51
CA GLY A 42 -2.23 -0.65 22.58
C GLY A 42 -0.97 -0.07 23.22
N ALA A 43 -0.28 -0.87 24.03
CA ALA A 43 0.91 -0.39 24.75
C ALA A 43 2.09 -0.11 23.81
N THR A 44 2.11 -0.72 22.65
CA THR A 44 3.25 -0.67 21.72
C THR A 44 2.89 -0.30 20.29
N GLY A 45 1.61 -0.14 19.98
CA GLY A 45 1.18 0.19 18.64
C GLY A 45 1.36 1.66 18.29
N PRO A 46 1.70 2.02 17.06
CA PRO A 46 1.72 3.42 16.66
C PRO A 46 0.30 3.99 16.61
N GLU A 47 0.15 5.23 17.08
CA GLU A 47 -1.13 5.94 16.98
C GLU A 47 -1.48 6.26 15.53
N ARG A 48 -0.47 6.36 14.66
CA ARG A 48 -0.62 6.55 13.22
C ARG A 48 0.05 5.40 12.48
N PRO A 49 -0.68 4.33 12.20
CA PRO A 49 -0.11 3.15 11.53
C PRO A 49 0.61 3.44 10.22
N ALA A 50 0.16 4.47 9.48
CA ALA A 50 0.78 4.86 8.22
C ALA A 50 2.25 5.27 8.39
N LEU A 51 2.67 5.67 9.59
CA LEU A 51 4.06 6.06 9.86
C LEU A 51 4.96 4.86 10.14
N ALA A 52 4.42 3.65 10.16
CA ALA A 52 5.21 2.45 10.45
C ALA A 52 6.03 1.94 9.26
N VAL A 53 5.99 2.61 8.12
CA VAL A 53 6.76 2.21 6.93
C VAL A 53 8.12 2.88 6.95
N ASP A 54 9.09 2.20 7.55
CA ASP A 54 10.45 2.71 7.63
C ASP A 54 11.21 2.52 6.30
N ARG A 55 12.45 3.00 6.26
CA ARG A 55 13.25 2.96 5.03
C ARG A 55 13.51 1.53 4.53
N GLY A 56 13.73 0.59 5.43
CA GLY A 56 13.94 -0.81 5.04
C GLY A 56 12.72 -1.40 4.35
N LYS A 57 11.54 -1.10 4.89
CA LYS A 57 10.27 -1.51 4.29
C LYS A 57 10.04 -0.82 2.95
N GLN A 58 10.41 0.45 2.81
CA GLN A 58 10.33 1.17 1.55
C GLN A 58 11.18 0.50 0.47
N VAL A 59 12.41 0.14 0.79
CA VAL A 59 13.31 -0.56 -0.14
C VAL A 59 12.70 -1.89 -0.55
N ARG A 60 12.17 -2.63 0.42
CA ARG A 60 11.52 -3.92 0.15
C ARG A 60 10.31 -3.76 -0.78
N LEU A 61 9.47 -2.77 -0.51
CA LEU A 61 8.28 -2.52 -1.33
C LEU A 61 8.66 -2.16 -2.77
N ARG A 62 9.72 -1.38 -2.95
CA ARG A 62 10.21 -1.04 -4.29
C ARG A 62 10.68 -2.28 -5.04
N ARG A 63 11.32 -3.23 -4.37
CA ARG A 63 11.74 -4.50 -4.97
C ARG A 63 10.55 -5.35 -5.36
N LEU A 64 9.55 -5.44 -4.49
CA LEU A 64 8.32 -6.19 -4.77
C LEU A 64 7.58 -5.60 -5.97
N ALA A 65 7.49 -4.28 -6.04
CA ALA A 65 6.84 -3.59 -7.15
C ALA A 65 7.55 -3.89 -8.48
N ARG A 66 8.86 -3.86 -8.47
CA ARG A 66 9.66 -4.14 -9.66
C ARG A 66 9.48 -5.58 -10.12
N GLU A 67 9.46 -6.52 -9.19
CA GLU A 67 9.23 -7.94 -9.49
C GLU A 67 7.84 -8.16 -10.06
N TRP A 68 6.83 -7.54 -9.45
CA TRP A 68 5.46 -7.63 -9.93
C TRP A 68 5.31 -7.05 -11.33
N LEU A 69 5.88 -5.88 -11.57
CA LEU A 69 5.80 -5.19 -12.85
C LEU A 69 6.50 -6.01 -13.96
N GLY A 70 7.61 -6.66 -13.63
CA GLY A 70 8.32 -7.53 -14.56
C GLY A 70 7.50 -8.72 -15.03
N SER A 71 6.53 -9.18 -14.22
CA SER A 71 5.63 -10.28 -14.55
C SER A 71 4.34 -9.84 -15.24
N ARG A 72 4.14 -8.54 -15.46
CA ARG A 72 2.92 -7.97 -16.05
C ARG A 72 3.25 -7.21 -17.33
N GLU A 73 3.44 -7.94 -18.39
CA GLU A 73 3.86 -7.39 -19.68
C GLU A 73 2.93 -6.29 -20.19
N ALA A 74 1.62 -6.46 -20.01
CA ALA A 74 0.63 -5.51 -20.47
C ALA A 74 0.75 -4.12 -19.79
N LEU A 75 1.42 -4.05 -18.65
CA LEU A 75 1.58 -2.82 -17.89
C LEU A 75 2.95 -2.19 -17.99
N ARG A 76 3.84 -2.78 -18.76
CA ARG A 76 5.21 -2.26 -18.93
C ARG A 76 5.26 -0.90 -19.60
N GLY A 77 4.22 -0.56 -20.37
CA GLY A 77 4.12 0.74 -21.03
C GLY A 77 3.62 1.86 -20.13
N VAL A 78 3.25 1.57 -18.88
CA VAL A 78 2.83 2.59 -17.94
C VAL A 78 4.04 3.42 -17.55
N GLY A 79 3.98 4.73 -17.80
CA GLY A 79 5.14 5.61 -17.67
C GLY A 79 5.43 6.10 -16.27
N ALA A 80 4.51 5.90 -15.33
CA ALA A 80 4.66 6.43 -13.98
C ALA A 80 4.09 5.48 -12.93
N PHE A 81 4.70 5.47 -11.77
CA PHE A 81 4.18 4.74 -10.61
C PHE A 81 4.51 5.51 -9.33
N ARG A 82 3.75 5.23 -8.30
CA ARG A 82 3.98 5.81 -6.99
C ARG A 82 3.66 4.80 -5.89
N PHE A 83 4.13 5.09 -4.69
CA PHE A 83 3.88 4.28 -3.51
C PHE A 83 3.03 5.05 -2.52
N ASP A 84 1.89 4.48 -2.15
CA ASP A 84 0.97 5.04 -1.17
C ASP A 84 0.96 4.16 0.07
N VAL A 85 0.66 4.77 1.19
CA VAL A 85 0.46 4.05 2.45
C VAL A 85 -0.93 4.37 2.97
N VAL A 86 -1.68 3.34 3.33
CA VAL A 86 -2.97 3.48 4.00
C VAL A 86 -2.83 2.93 5.41
N GLY A 87 -3.02 3.79 6.40
CA GLY A 87 -3.05 3.40 7.78
C GLY A 87 -4.49 3.24 8.25
N VAL A 88 -4.79 2.15 8.93
CA VAL A 88 -6.11 1.92 9.53
C VAL A 88 -5.94 1.71 11.01
N LEU A 89 -6.79 2.39 11.80
CA LEU A 89 -6.76 2.33 13.24
C LEU A 89 -8.06 1.71 13.73
N PHE A 90 -7.94 0.65 14.52
CA PHE A 90 -9.09 -0.04 15.11
C PHE A 90 -9.15 0.22 16.62
N ASP A 91 -10.36 0.20 17.18
CA ASP A 91 -10.53 0.22 18.62
C ASP A 91 -10.27 -1.18 19.21
N ARG A 92 -10.38 -1.30 20.53
CA ARG A 92 -10.16 -2.58 21.24
C ARG A 92 -11.12 -3.68 20.81
N GLY A 93 -12.33 -3.29 20.38
CA GLY A 93 -13.35 -4.22 19.88
C GLY A 93 -13.23 -4.57 18.42
N GLY A 94 -12.23 -4.04 17.73
CA GLY A 94 -12.01 -4.31 16.32
C GLY A 94 -12.80 -3.42 15.37
N ARG A 95 -13.42 -2.34 15.88
CA ARG A 95 -14.11 -1.38 15.03
C ARG A 95 -13.12 -0.38 14.44
N LEU A 96 -13.33 -0.01 13.19
CA LEU A 96 -12.54 1.00 12.54
C LEU A 96 -12.80 2.37 13.19
N LEU A 97 -11.77 2.97 13.77
CA LEU A 97 -11.83 4.30 14.36
C LEU A 97 -11.46 5.38 13.35
N ASP A 98 -10.44 5.11 12.56
CA ASP A 98 -9.90 6.12 11.66
C ASP A 98 -9.07 5.44 10.58
N TYR A 99 -8.88 6.14 9.47
CA TYR A 99 -7.94 5.72 8.45
C TYR A 99 -7.25 6.94 7.85
N GLU A 100 -6.08 6.71 7.29
CA GLU A 100 -5.28 7.75 6.68
C GLU A 100 -4.68 7.22 5.39
N HIS A 101 -4.78 7.99 4.32
CA HIS A 101 -4.16 7.65 3.05
C HIS A 101 -3.08 8.68 2.75
N ILE A 102 -1.83 8.24 2.75
CA ILE A 102 -0.71 9.09 2.39
C ILE A 102 -0.33 8.75 0.96
N ARG A 103 -0.57 9.68 0.05
CA ARG A 103 -0.23 9.53 -1.35
C ARG A 103 1.24 9.86 -1.57
N ASP A 104 1.87 9.14 -2.48
CA ASP A 104 3.26 9.37 -2.85
C ASP A 104 4.14 9.44 -1.60
N ALA A 105 4.02 8.42 -0.77
CA ALA A 105 4.61 8.42 0.58
C ALA A 105 6.14 8.29 0.58
N PHE A 106 6.72 7.74 -0.50
CA PHE A 106 8.17 7.60 -0.59
C PHE A 106 8.69 7.37 -2.02
#